data_75d64295de20115bb1cbab97104fa60e
#
_entry.id   75d64295de20115bb1cbab97104fa60e
#
_cell.length_a   1.000
_cell.length_b   1.000
_cell.length_c   1.000
_cell.angle_alpha   90.00
_cell.angle_beta   90.00
_cell.angle_gamma   90.00
#
_symmetry.space_group_name_H-M   'P 1'
#
loop_
_entity.id
_entity.type
_entity.pdbx_description
1 polymer ?
#
loop_
_entity_poly.entity_id
_entity_poly.type
_entity_poly.pdbx_seq_one_letter_code
_entity_poly.pdbx_strand_id
1 'polypeptide(L)'
;MAGYAWISLITDYGLSDGFVASCHGVIARLAPEARIIDVTHAVAPGDIPRAASVLAQTVPHLPPAVHVAVAGPGDRRPIGLLTPGGVLLGPDNGLLPWAADALGGIRTAVALTRTDWFQPSASGTLPGRDVFSPVAARIATGAALTDAGPEIPATGLVRLPDPVVASGDGWLEAEVTMIDRFGNVQLAAPGTVIGDLTGTLMVGGVHAVRGATISDAPRGGLVVYIDSADRVAIAVHGGRAAVVLSVVPGDLLRVARG
;
A
#
# COMPACT_ATOMS: atom_id res chain seq x y z
N MET A 1 1.68 -14.94 23.60
CA MET A 1 2.37 -13.67 23.28
C MET A 1 1.47 -12.51 23.69
N ALA A 2 2.01 -11.31 23.96
CA ALA A 2 1.14 -10.14 24.12
C ALA A 2 0.39 -9.90 22.80
N GLY A 3 -0.92 -9.61 22.89
CA GLY A 3 -1.72 -9.31 21.70
C GLY A 3 -1.38 -7.93 21.09
N TYR A 4 -2.06 -7.58 20.02
CA TYR A 4 -1.95 -6.27 19.36
C TYR A 4 -3.14 -5.39 19.75
N ALA A 5 -2.86 -4.15 20.19
CA ALA A 5 -3.92 -3.20 20.54
C ALA A 5 -4.62 -2.60 19.29
N TRP A 6 -4.05 -2.80 18.11
CA TRP A 6 -4.50 -2.19 16.86
C TRP A 6 -4.69 -3.21 15.76
N ILE A 7 -5.73 -2.99 14.95
CA ILE A 7 -5.97 -3.68 13.69
C ILE A 7 -6.12 -2.60 12.62
N SER A 8 -5.34 -2.64 11.54
CA SER A 8 -5.54 -1.73 10.41
C SER A 8 -6.21 -2.44 9.25
N LEU A 9 -7.03 -1.70 8.48
CA LEU A 9 -7.73 -2.24 7.31
C LEU A 9 -7.45 -1.40 6.07
N ILE A 10 -7.15 -2.09 4.97
CA ILE A 10 -7.14 -1.52 3.61
C ILE A 10 -7.90 -2.48 2.70
N THR A 11 -8.86 -1.95 1.91
CA THR A 11 -9.65 -2.77 0.98
C THR A 11 -10.00 -2.01 -0.30
N ASP A 12 -10.47 -2.74 -1.30
CA ASP A 12 -11.13 -2.22 -2.50
C ASP A 12 -12.66 -2.28 -2.41
N TYR A 13 -13.23 -2.37 -1.20
CA TYR A 13 -14.66 -2.56 -0.97
C TYR A 13 -15.50 -1.29 -1.13
N GLY A 14 -14.86 -0.11 -1.16
CA GLY A 14 -15.58 1.16 -1.12
C GLY A 14 -16.26 1.42 0.24
N LEU A 15 -17.02 2.50 0.30
CA LEU A 15 -17.79 2.93 1.47
C LEU A 15 -19.28 3.08 1.18
N SER A 16 -19.72 2.74 -0.04
CA SER A 16 -21.13 2.85 -0.43
C SER A 16 -21.98 1.72 0.16
N ASP A 17 -21.35 0.57 0.40
CA ASP A 17 -22.00 -0.64 0.92
C ASP A 17 -21.53 -0.95 2.34
N GLY A 18 -22.24 -1.87 3.02
CA GLY A 18 -21.94 -2.27 4.39
C GLY A 18 -20.76 -3.24 4.55
N PHE A 19 -19.93 -3.46 3.52
CA PHE A 19 -18.86 -4.46 3.56
C PHE A 19 -17.80 -4.14 4.63
N VAL A 20 -17.32 -2.91 4.67
CA VAL A 20 -16.35 -2.43 5.68
C VAL A 20 -16.95 -2.50 7.07
N ALA A 21 -18.17 -2.01 7.25
CA ALA A 21 -18.85 -2.06 8.54
C ALA A 21 -19.03 -3.49 9.06
N SER A 22 -19.26 -4.47 8.14
CA SER A 22 -19.36 -5.88 8.52
C SER A 22 -18.01 -6.47 8.97
N CYS A 23 -16.89 -6.04 8.38
CA CYS A 23 -15.55 -6.40 8.86
C CYS A 23 -15.30 -5.84 10.27
N HIS A 24 -15.60 -4.56 10.50
CA HIS A 24 -15.51 -3.92 11.82
C HIS A 24 -16.38 -4.63 12.85
N GLY A 25 -17.62 -4.99 12.48
CA GLY A 25 -18.54 -5.70 13.36
C GLY A 25 -18.02 -7.06 13.81
N VAL A 26 -17.35 -7.80 12.93
CA VAL A 26 -16.68 -9.07 13.27
C VAL A 26 -15.53 -8.83 14.25
N ILE A 27 -14.67 -7.85 13.98
CA ILE A 27 -13.55 -7.50 14.87
C ILE A 27 -14.06 -7.07 16.23
N ALA A 28 -15.04 -6.16 16.30
CA ALA A 28 -15.58 -5.64 17.54
C ALA A 28 -16.21 -6.74 18.43
N ARG A 29 -16.79 -7.78 17.82
CA ARG A 29 -17.36 -8.91 18.59
C ARG A 29 -16.28 -9.85 19.14
N LEU A 30 -15.18 -10.06 18.42
CA LEU A 30 -14.15 -11.04 18.76
C LEU A 30 -12.98 -10.43 19.54
N ALA A 31 -12.70 -9.14 19.33
CA ALA A 31 -11.64 -8.38 19.97
C ALA A 31 -12.14 -6.98 20.35
N PRO A 32 -13.05 -6.84 21.33
CA PRO A 32 -13.71 -5.56 21.66
C PRO A 32 -12.73 -4.48 22.13
N GLU A 33 -11.56 -4.87 22.65
CA GLU A 33 -10.52 -3.93 23.10
C GLU A 33 -9.58 -3.50 21.97
N ALA A 34 -9.62 -4.16 20.82
CA ALA A 34 -8.79 -3.78 19.68
C ALA A 34 -9.34 -2.51 19.00
N ARG A 35 -8.45 -1.57 18.75
CA ARG A 35 -8.78 -0.34 18.03
C ARG A 35 -8.57 -0.55 16.54
N ILE A 36 -9.43 0.04 15.70
CA ILE A 36 -9.36 -0.09 14.25
C ILE A 36 -8.82 1.21 13.64
N ILE A 37 -7.91 1.07 12.67
CA ILE A 37 -7.43 2.16 11.81
C ILE A 37 -7.76 1.79 10.37
N ASP A 38 -8.64 2.56 9.73
CA ASP A 38 -8.88 2.42 8.31
C ASP A 38 -7.79 3.17 7.55
N VAL A 39 -6.99 2.44 6.78
CA VAL A 39 -5.98 3.04 5.89
C VAL A 39 -6.70 3.68 4.71
N THR A 40 -7.44 2.89 3.97
CA THR A 40 -8.39 3.35 2.95
C THR A 40 -9.24 2.18 2.46
N HIS A 41 -10.45 2.48 2.02
CA HIS A 41 -11.34 1.52 1.33
C HIS A 41 -11.68 1.99 -0.09
N ALA A 42 -10.99 3.05 -0.56
CA ALA A 42 -11.20 3.66 -1.86
C ALA A 42 -10.15 3.21 -2.91
N VAL A 43 -9.52 2.05 -2.71
CA VAL A 43 -8.74 1.40 -3.76
C VAL A 43 -9.71 1.01 -4.87
N ALA A 44 -9.36 1.25 -6.13
CA ALA A 44 -10.17 0.80 -7.25
C ALA A 44 -10.26 -0.73 -7.25
N PRO A 45 -11.41 -1.31 -7.61
CA PRO A 45 -11.58 -2.76 -7.60
C PRO A 45 -10.47 -3.48 -8.37
N GLY A 46 -9.73 -4.35 -7.68
CA GLY A 46 -8.65 -5.12 -8.27
C GLY A 46 -7.32 -4.39 -8.49
N ASP A 47 -7.19 -3.14 -8.09
CA ASP A 47 -5.93 -2.37 -8.22
C ASP A 47 -4.94 -2.76 -7.11
N ILE A 48 -4.36 -3.97 -7.25
CA ILE A 48 -3.41 -4.53 -6.28
C ILE A 48 -2.14 -3.68 -6.15
N PRO A 49 -1.52 -3.16 -7.24
CA PRO A 49 -0.33 -2.32 -7.13
C PRO A 49 -0.58 -1.04 -6.31
N ARG A 50 -1.73 -0.40 -6.50
CA ARG A 50 -2.14 0.77 -5.72
C ARG A 50 -2.31 0.42 -4.24
N ALA A 51 -3.01 -0.67 -3.93
CA ALA A 51 -3.19 -1.13 -2.56
C ALA A 51 -1.85 -1.44 -1.88
N ALA A 52 -0.95 -2.13 -2.57
CA ALA A 52 0.39 -2.48 -2.07
C ALA A 52 1.24 -1.22 -1.80
N SER A 53 1.25 -0.25 -2.73
CA SER A 53 1.97 1.03 -2.56
C SER A 53 1.44 1.82 -1.36
N VAL A 54 0.12 1.98 -1.25
CA VAL A 54 -0.50 2.70 -0.13
C VAL A 54 -0.19 2.01 1.20
N LEU A 55 -0.33 0.68 1.26
CA LEU A 55 -0.05 -0.07 2.48
C LEU A 55 1.42 0.08 2.89
N ALA A 56 2.36 -0.16 1.96
CA ALA A 56 3.79 -0.09 2.23
C ALA A 56 4.25 1.29 2.72
N GLN A 57 3.67 2.36 2.18
CA GLN A 57 3.97 3.74 2.60
C GLN A 57 3.31 4.11 3.93
N THR A 58 2.23 3.43 4.32
CA THR A 58 1.46 3.78 5.53
C THR A 58 1.92 3.02 6.76
N VAL A 59 2.20 1.71 6.65
CA VAL A 59 2.47 0.85 7.82
C VAL A 59 3.65 1.30 8.69
N PRO A 60 4.74 1.92 8.16
CA PRO A 60 5.82 2.42 9.02
C PRO A 60 5.40 3.54 9.99
N HIS A 61 4.28 4.21 9.71
CA HIS A 61 3.73 5.30 10.51
C HIS A 61 2.64 4.83 11.47
N LEU A 62 2.25 3.56 11.43
CA LEU A 62 1.26 2.97 12.33
C LEU A 62 1.94 2.33 13.54
N PRO A 63 1.22 2.22 14.68
CA PRO A 63 1.70 1.39 15.79
C PRO A 63 1.80 -0.07 15.36
N PRO A 64 2.58 -0.92 16.07
CA PRO A 64 2.55 -2.36 15.84
C PRO A 64 1.12 -2.90 15.88
N ALA A 65 0.71 -3.58 14.80
CA ALA A 65 -0.69 -3.94 14.56
C ALA A 65 -0.82 -5.26 13.82
N VAL A 66 -2.07 -5.73 13.73
CA VAL A 66 -2.48 -6.71 12.72
C VAL A 66 -3.06 -5.93 11.53
N HIS A 67 -2.38 -5.96 10.40
CA HIS A 67 -2.76 -5.26 9.18
C HIS A 67 -3.55 -6.18 8.26
N VAL A 68 -4.83 -5.93 8.07
CA VAL A 68 -5.70 -6.64 7.12
C VAL A 68 -5.72 -5.89 5.81
N ALA A 69 -5.29 -6.54 4.73
CA ALA A 69 -5.23 -5.94 3.41
C ALA A 69 -5.92 -6.85 2.39
N VAL A 70 -7.01 -6.38 1.80
CA VAL A 70 -7.83 -7.16 0.87
C VAL A 70 -8.16 -6.33 -0.36
N ALA A 71 -7.58 -6.71 -1.49
CA ALA A 71 -7.90 -6.16 -2.80
C ALA A 71 -7.74 -7.24 -3.86
N GLY A 72 -8.57 -7.18 -4.90
CA GLY A 72 -8.60 -8.13 -5.99
C GLY A 72 -9.50 -9.35 -5.75
N PRO A 73 -9.46 -10.34 -6.66
CA PRO A 73 -10.30 -11.52 -6.60
C PRO A 73 -10.11 -12.34 -5.32
N GLY A 74 -11.21 -12.84 -4.75
CA GLY A 74 -11.22 -13.59 -3.49
C GLY A 74 -10.80 -15.06 -3.60
N ASP A 75 -10.35 -15.53 -4.75
CA ASP A 75 -9.99 -16.93 -5.04
C ASP A 75 -8.52 -17.28 -4.68
N ARG A 76 -7.75 -16.29 -4.25
CA ARG A 76 -6.36 -16.49 -3.88
C ARG A 76 -6.22 -17.07 -2.48
N ARG A 77 -5.19 -17.92 -2.28
CA ARG A 77 -4.86 -18.51 -0.98
C ARG A 77 -4.76 -17.41 0.09
N PRO A 78 -5.50 -17.51 1.20
CA PRO A 78 -5.36 -16.59 2.30
C PRO A 78 -4.04 -16.88 3.06
N ILE A 79 -3.28 -15.83 3.35
CA ILE A 79 -1.99 -15.92 4.04
C ILE A 79 -1.86 -14.91 5.15
N GLY A 80 -0.95 -15.20 6.06
CA GLY A 80 -0.46 -14.26 7.07
C GLY A 80 1.06 -14.18 7.07
N LEU A 81 1.59 -12.99 7.24
CA LEU A 81 3.03 -12.72 7.31
C LEU A 81 3.36 -12.10 8.66
N LEU A 82 4.27 -12.71 9.40
CA LEU A 82 4.84 -12.14 10.62
C LEU A 82 6.07 -11.32 10.23
N THR A 83 6.14 -10.09 10.69
CA THR A 83 7.26 -9.16 10.51
C THR A 83 7.73 -8.60 11.84
N PRO A 84 8.87 -7.90 11.91
CA PRO A 84 9.26 -7.15 13.11
C PRO A 84 8.25 -6.09 13.56
N GLY A 85 7.56 -5.45 12.61
CA GLY A 85 6.61 -4.35 12.89
C GLY A 85 5.17 -4.78 13.12
N GLY A 86 4.80 -6.05 12.89
CA GLY A 86 3.43 -6.52 13.05
C GLY A 86 3.10 -7.75 12.23
N VAL A 87 1.82 -8.04 12.09
CA VAL A 87 1.29 -9.14 11.28
C VAL A 87 0.50 -8.58 10.10
N LEU A 88 0.75 -9.10 8.91
CA LEU A 88 -0.01 -8.76 7.70
C LEU A 88 -0.90 -9.95 7.32
N LEU A 89 -2.17 -9.71 7.03
CA LEU A 89 -3.14 -10.71 6.60
C LEU A 89 -3.79 -10.30 5.28
N GLY A 90 -3.87 -11.20 4.32
CA GLY A 90 -4.50 -10.92 3.02
C GLY A 90 -4.36 -12.08 2.04
N PRO A 91 -4.83 -11.90 0.80
CA PRO A 91 -4.65 -12.87 -0.28
C PRO A 91 -3.18 -12.91 -0.75
N ASP A 92 -2.72 -14.09 -1.18
CA ASP A 92 -1.42 -14.30 -1.80
C ASP A 92 -1.48 -13.86 -3.28
N ASN A 93 -1.47 -12.54 -3.51
CA ASN A 93 -1.61 -11.92 -4.83
C ASN A 93 -0.60 -10.78 -5.09
N GLY A 94 0.41 -10.66 -4.23
CA GLY A 94 1.45 -9.63 -4.33
C GLY A 94 1.19 -8.37 -3.48
N LEU A 95 0.03 -8.24 -2.84
CA LEU A 95 -0.32 -7.06 -2.06
C LEU A 95 0.55 -6.87 -0.82
N LEU A 96 0.87 -7.96 -0.09
CA LEU A 96 1.51 -7.89 1.23
C LEU A 96 3.04 -7.69 1.21
N PRO A 97 3.82 -8.23 0.23
CA PRO A 97 5.28 -8.26 0.34
C PRO A 97 5.95 -6.90 0.48
N TRP A 98 5.51 -5.87 -0.25
CA TRP A 98 6.10 -4.53 -0.12
C TRP A 98 5.89 -3.92 1.26
N ALA A 99 4.73 -4.15 1.87
CA ALA A 99 4.46 -3.72 3.23
C ALA A 99 5.27 -4.54 4.26
N ALA A 100 5.47 -5.84 4.00
CA ALA A 100 6.32 -6.68 4.84
C ALA A 100 7.78 -6.21 4.80
N ASP A 101 8.28 -5.85 3.62
CA ASP A 101 9.64 -5.31 3.46
C ASP A 101 9.77 -3.96 4.21
N ALA A 102 8.76 -3.08 4.15
CA ALA A 102 8.71 -1.82 4.89
C ALA A 102 8.64 -2.02 6.43
N LEU A 103 8.13 -3.15 6.91
CA LEU A 103 8.08 -3.53 8.32
C LEU A 103 9.29 -4.37 8.78
N GLY A 104 10.38 -4.42 8.00
CA GLY A 104 11.63 -5.08 8.36
C GLY A 104 11.75 -6.52 7.87
N GLY A 105 10.94 -6.94 6.90
CA GLY A 105 11.00 -8.22 6.22
C GLY A 105 10.14 -9.32 6.85
N ILE A 106 9.93 -10.38 6.08
CA ILE A 106 9.12 -11.53 6.50
C ILE A 106 9.96 -12.44 7.40
N ARG A 107 9.48 -12.68 8.63
CA ARG A 107 10.04 -13.67 9.56
C ARG A 107 9.41 -15.05 9.38
N THR A 108 8.09 -15.07 9.23
CA THR A 108 7.29 -16.30 9.07
C THR A 108 6.14 -16.01 8.14
N ALA A 109 5.86 -16.91 7.20
CA ALA A 109 4.68 -16.90 6.36
C ALA A 109 3.83 -18.14 6.65
N VAL A 110 2.50 -17.95 6.75
CA VAL A 110 1.54 -18.99 7.14
C VAL A 110 0.40 -19.02 6.14
N ALA A 111 0.00 -20.20 5.68
CA ALA A 111 -1.27 -20.37 4.97
C ALA A 111 -2.40 -20.43 6.00
N LEU A 112 -3.40 -19.56 5.86
CA LEU A 112 -4.54 -19.53 6.78
C LEU A 112 -5.52 -20.64 6.41
N THR A 113 -5.43 -21.77 7.10
CA THR A 113 -6.23 -22.96 6.81
C THR A 113 -7.11 -23.40 7.98
N ARG A 114 -7.03 -22.71 9.10
CA ARG A 114 -7.78 -23.04 10.30
C ARG A 114 -9.21 -22.53 10.21
N THR A 115 -10.08 -23.30 9.58
CA THR A 115 -11.46 -22.93 9.25
C THR A 115 -12.36 -22.68 10.47
N ASP A 116 -12.05 -23.26 11.64
CA ASP A 116 -12.75 -22.97 12.89
C ASP A 116 -12.50 -21.54 13.42
N TRP A 117 -11.52 -20.84 12.85
CA TRP A 117 -11.31 -19.40 13.08
C TRP A 117 -12.14 -18.51 12.17
N PHE A 118 -12.66 -19.02 11.06
CA PHE A 118 -13.43 -18.29 10.08
C PHE A 118 -14.88 -18.08 10.53
N GLN A 119 -15.60 -17.18 9.87
CA GLN A 119 -17.05 -17.06 10.12
C GLN A 119 -17.75 -18.34 9.66
N PRO A 120 -18.74 -18.88 10.43
CA PRO A 120 -19.45 -20.11 10.08
C PRO A 120 -20.17 -20.05 8.74
N SER A 121 -20.54 -18.85 8.29
CA SER A 121 -21.24 -18.59 7.03
C SER A 121 -20.29 -18.11 5.91
N ALA A 122 -19.00 -18.48 5.96
CA ALA A 122 -18.04 -18.07 4.96
C ALA A 122 -18.51 -18.46 3.55
N SER A 123 -18.94 -17.47 2.77
CA SER A 123 -19.47 -17.68 1.41
C SER A 123 -18.38 -17.66 0.34
N GLY A 124 -17.14 -17.33 0.73
CA GLY A 124 -16.01 -17.11 -0.21
C GLY A 124 -16.08 -15.80 -0.99
N THR A 125 -17.19 -15.03 -0.88
CA THR A 125 -17.38 -13.79 -1.65
C THR A 125 -16.91 -12.54 -0.91
N LEU A 126 -16.78 -12.59 0.42
CA LEU A 126 -16.31 -11.48 1.24
C LEU A 126 -15.21 -11.93 2.23
N PRO A 127 -14.01 -12.29 1.72
CA PRO A 127 -12.95 -12.85 2.56
C PRO A 127 -12.47 -11.89 3.65
N GLY A 128 -12.57 -10.58 3.43
CA GLY A 128 -12.28 -9.57 4.46
C GLY A 128 -13.07 -9.80 5.74
N ARG A 129 -14.37 -10.01 5.62
CA ARG A 129 -15.28 -10.30 6.74
C ARG A 129 -15.13 -11.73 7.26
N ASP A 130 -15.07 -12.71 6.33
CA ASP A 130 -15.28 -14.11 6.67
C ASP A 130 -14.01 -14.83 7.10
N VAL A 131 -12.84 -14.38 6.63
CA VAL A 131 -11.54 -14.99 6.89
C VAL A 131 -10.62 -14.03 7.65
N PHE A 132 -10.32 -12.87 7.07
CA PHE A 132 -9.25 -12.02 7.58
C PHE A 132 -9.62 -11.28 8.86
N SER A 133 -10.83 -10.74 8.98
CA SER A 133 -11.27 -10.06 10.21
C SER A 133 -11.30 -10.97 11.44
N PRO A 134 -11.86 -12.20 11.40
CA PRO A 134 -11.84 -13.07 12.56
C PRO A 134 -10.43 -13.58 12.90
N VAL A 135 -9.57 -13.86 11.91
CA VAL A 135 -8.17 -14.22 12.16
C VAL A 135 -7.41 -13.05 12.80
N ALA A 136 -7.60 -11.83 12.28
CA ALA A 136 -6.99 -10.64 12.86
C ALA A 136 -7.39 -10.42 14.32
N ALA A 137 -8.67 -10.58 14.63
CA ALA A 137 -9.18 -10.44 15.99
C ALA A 137 -8.56 -11.46 16.95
N ARG A 138 -8.40 -12.73 16.54
CA ARG A 138 -7.77 -13.77 17.36
C ARG A 138 -6.29 -13.47 17.60
N ILE A 139 -5.56 -13.01 16.59
CA ILE A 139 -4.15 -12.61 16.73
C ILE A 139 -4.04 -11.38 17.63
N ALA A 140 -4.92 -10.40 17.47
CA ALA A 140 -4.96 -9.21 18.32
C ALA A 140 -5.20 -9.55 19.79
N THR A 141 -5.99 -10.59 20.07
CA THR A 141 -6.23 -11.09 21.44
C THR A 141 -5.17 -12.06 21.96
N GLY A 142 -4.06 -12.30 21.22
CA GLY A 142 -2.88 -13.00 21.69
C GLY A 142 -2.63 -14.39 21.11
N ALA A 143 -3.46 -14.85 20.15
CA ALA A 143 -3.16 -16.09 19.43
C ALA A 143 -1.90 -15.90 18.56
N ALA A 144 -1.10 -16.95 18.39
CA ALA A 144 0.04 -16.90 17.50
C ALA A 144 -0.42 -17.04 16.03
N LEU A 145 0.30 -16.36 15.10
CA LEU A 145 0.01 -16.53 13.66
C LEU A 145 0.13 -17.98 13.21
N THR A 146 1.11 -18.73 13.75
CA THR A 146 1.33 -20.14 13.47
C THR A 146 0.19 -21.06 13.91
N ASP A 147 -0.69 -20.59 14.80
CA ASP A 147 -1.91 -21.34 15.16
C ASP A 147 -2.98 -21.27 14.06
N ALA A 148 -2.88 -20.33 13.11
CA ALA A 148 -3.85 -20.14 12.02
C ALA A 148 -3.67 -21.14 10.87
N GLY A 149 -2.54 -21.89 10.82
CA GLY A 149 -2.26 -22.89 9.80
C GLY A 149 -0.77 -23.21 9.63
N PRO A 150 -0.41 -23.99 8.63
CA PRO A 150 0.97 -24.38 8.38
C PRO A 150 1.85 -23.22 7.88
N GLU A 151 3.11 -23.24 8.29
CA GLU A 151 4.13 -22.38 7.70
C GLU A 151 4.37 -22.74 6.22
N ILE A 152 4.62 -21.70 5.43
CA ILE A 152 4.92 -21.82 4.00
C ILE A 152 6.22 -21.06 3.68
N PRO A 153 6.98 -21.49 2.65
CA PRO A 153 8.18 -20.78 2.23
C PRO A 153 7.85 -19.37 1.73
N ALA A 154 8.50 -18.34 2.27
CA ALA A 154 8.33 -16.97 1.82
C ALA A 154 8.76 -16.76 0.35
N THR A 155 9.67 -17.60 -0.16
CA THR A 155 10.11 -17.59 -1.56
C THR A 155 9.04 -18.06 -2.55
N GLY A 156 7.99 -18.74 -2.06
CA GLY A 156 6.84 -19.18 -2.87
C GLY A 156 5.67 -18.21 -2.89
N LEU A 157 5.79 -17.05 -2.27
CA LEU A 157 4.75 -16.01 -2.28
C LEU A 157 4.71 -15.29 -3.61
N VAL A 158 3.51 -14.91 -4.04
CA VAL A 158 3.34 -13.99 -5.17
C VAL A 158 3.92 -12.63 -4.81
N ARG A 159 4.75 -12.08 -5.71
CA ARG A 159 5.29 -10.72 -5.61
C ARG A 159 4.88 -9.92 -6.84
N LEU A 160 4.58 -8.64 -6.64
CA LEU A 160 4.49 -7.69 -7.75
C LEU A 160 5.90 -7.47 -8.33
N PRO A 161 6.02 -7.20 -9.63
CA PRO A 161 7.29 -6.80 -10.21
C PRO A 161 7.77 -5.50 -9.53
N ASP A 162 9.08 -5.38 -9.39
CA ASP A 162 9.67 -4.13 -8.92
C ASP A 162 9.44 -3.05 -9.98
N PRO A 163 8.99 -1.85 -9.58
CA PRO A 163 8.78 -0.76 -10.53
C PRO A 163 10.09 -0.32 -11.19
N VAL A 164 10.02 0.08 -12.43
CA VAL A 164 11.19 0.51 -13.21
C VAL A 164 11.74 1.84 -12.69
N VAL A 165 13.05 1.87 -12.43
CA VAL A 165 13.79 3.09 -12.09
C VAL A 165 15.15 3.05 -12.80
N ALA A 166 15.44 4.07 -13.61
CA ALA A 166 16.72 4.28 -14.25
C ALA A 166 17.16 5.74 -14.06
N SER A 167 18.45 5.98 -13.85
CA SER A 167 18.99 7.34 -13.69
C SER A 167 20.38 7.43 -14.24
N GLY A 168 20.79 8.65 -14.61
CA GLY A 168 22.10 8.96 -15.11
C GLY A 168 22.44 10.43 -14.86
N ASP A 169 23.54 10.92 -15.44
CA ASP A 169 23.94 12.32 -15.28
C ASP A 169 22.87 13.25 -15.88
N GLY A 170 22.21 14.00 -15.00
CA GLY A 170 21.19 14.99 -15.36
C GLY A 170 19.84 14.43 -15.79
N TRP A 171 19.53 13.16 -15.54
CA TRP A 171 18.21 12.59 -15.85
C TRP A 171 17.81 11.46 -14.91
N LEU A 172 16.50 11.28 -14.78
CA LEU A 172 15.80 10.19 -14.11
C LEU A 172 14.66 9.73 -15.01
N GLU A 173 14.48 8.43 -15.16
CA GLU A 173 13.28 7.83 -15.75
C GLU A 173 12.73 6.79 -14.80
N ALA A 174 11.47 6.93 -14.42
CA ALA A 174 10.87 6.02 -13.46
C ALA A 174 9.38 5.81 -13.75
N GLU A 175 8.90 4.66 -13.31
CA GLU A 175 7.50 4.30 -13.39
C GLU A 175 6.65 5.18 -12.47
N VAL A 176 5.50 5.62 -12.97
CA VAL A 176 4.46 6.27 -12.18
C VAL A 176 3.79 5.22 -11.30
N THR A 177 4.07 5.24 -10.00
CA THR A 177 3.50 4.27 -9.04
C THR A 177 2.12 4.69 -8.56
N MET A 178 1.87 5.99 -8.50
CA MET A 178 0.66 6.51 -7.89
C MET A 178 0.30 7.91 -8.39
N ILE A 179 -1.00 8.16 -8.54
CA ILE A 179 -1.55 9.50 -8.68
C ILE A 179 -2.45 9.72 -7.47
N ASP A 180 -2.18 10.79 -6.69
CA ASP A 180 -2.97 11.10 -5.51
C ASP A 180 -4.31 11.79 -5.88
N ARG A 181 -5.17 12.01 -4.88
CA ARG A 181 -6.48 12.66 -5.10
C ARG A 181 -6.37 14.10 -5.63
N PHE A 182 -5.22 14.75 -5.44
CA PHE A 182 -4.97 16.11 -5.93
C PHE A 182 -4.45 16.10 -7.38
N GLY A 183 -4.09 14.93 -7.90
CA GLY A 183 -3.51 14.75 -9.23
C GLY A 183 -2.00 14.91 -9.25
N ASN A 184 -1.33 14.86 -8.10
CA ASN A 184 0.12 14.77 -8.05
C ASN A 184 0.57 13.38 -8.49
N VAL A 185 1.68 13.32 -9.22
CA VAL A 185 2.26 12.10 -9.76
C VAL A 185 3.43 11.67 -8.88
N GLN A 186 3.39 10.47 -8.33
CA GLN A 186 4.49 9.88 -7.58
C GLN A 186 5.24 8.88 -8.47
N LEU A 187 6.55 8.98 -8.50
CA LEU A 187 7.44 8.05 -9.22
C LEU A 187 7.98 6.96 -8.28
N ALA A 188 8.35 5.82 -8.85
CA ALA A 188 9.00 4.73 -8.15
C ALA A 188 10.35 5.13 -7.53
N ALA A 189 10.97 6.17 -8.06
CA ALA A 189 12.29 6.62 -7.67
C ALA A 189 12.33 7.18 -6.23
N PRO A 190 13.27 6.73 -5.39
CA PRO A 190 13.51 7.35 -4.09
C PRO A 190 14.02 8.80 -4.25
N GLY A 191 13.71 9.67 -3.31
CA GLY A 191 14.10 11.07 -3.34
C GLY A 191 15.59 11.31 -3.42
N THR A 192 16.40 10.35 -2.97
CA THR A 192 17.88 10.41 -3.04
C THR A 192 18.42 10.46 -4.47
N VAL A 193 17.68 9.93 -5.45
CA VAL A 193 18.13 9.87 -6.86
C VAL A 193 18.05 11.23 -7.55
N ILE A 194 17.27 12.17 -7.02
CA ILE A 194 17.05 13.48 -7.65
C ILE A 194 18.08 14.55 -7.22
N GLY A 195 19.04 14.19 -6.34
CA GLY A 195 19.94 15.14 -5.70
C GLY A 195 20.67 16.11 -6.65
N ASP A 196 21.08 15.63 -7.82
CA ASP A 196 21.85 16.39 -8.80
C ASP A 196 20.97 17.12 -9.85
N LEU A 197 19.67 16.90 -9.83
CA LEU A 197 18.73 17.56 -10.72
C LEU A 197 18.31 18.92 -10.14
N THR A 198 18.99 19.98 -10.56
CA THR A 198 18.76 21.36 -10.08
C THR A 198 18.41 22.30 -11.25
N GLY A 199 17.77 23.43 -10.92
CA GLY A 199 17.41 24.46 -11.91
C GLY A 199 16.14 24.12 -12.70
N THR A 200 16.15 24.49 -13.97
CA THR A 200 15.05 24.19 -14.88
C THR A 200 15.10 22.73 -15.31
N LEU A 201 13.98 22.05 -15.21
CA LEU A 201 13.82 20.65 -15.56
C LEU A 201 12.81 20.48 -16.70
N MET A 202 12.92 19.37 -17.39
CA MET A 202 11.93 18.89 -18.36
C MET A 202 11.31 17.60 -17.82
N VAL A 203 9.99 17.55 -17.76
CA VAL A 203 9.22 16.38 -17.33
C VAL A 203 8.26 16.01 -18.45
N GLY A 204 8.49 14.87 -19.11
CA GLY A 204 7.66 14.45 -20.24
C GLY A 204 7.54 15.50 -21.35
N GLY A 205 8.58 16.33 -21.57
CA GLY A 205 8.58 17.42 -22.55
C GLY A 205 7.99 18.75 -22.05
N VAL A 206 7.56 18.84 -20.77
CA VAL A 206 7.01 20.06 -20.17
C VAL A 206 8.03 20.68 -19.20
N HIS A 207 8.18 22.00 -19.23
CA HIS A 207 9.05 22.70 -18.29
C HIS A 207 8.57 22.56 -16.85
N ALA A 208 9.50 22.29 -15.94
CA ALA A 208 9.28 22.18 -14.50
C ALA A 208 10.43 22.85 -13.73
N VAL A 209 10.17 23.17 -12.48
CA VAL A 209 11.23 23.65 -11.55
C VAL A 209 11.49 22.56 -10.51
N ARG A 210 12.72 22.54 -9.99
CA ARG A 210 13.04 21.80 -8.77
C ARG A 210 12.60 22.62 -7.58
N GLY A 211 11.78 22.06 -6.70
CA GLY A 211 11.30 22.72 -5.49
C GLY A 211 11.32 21.82 -4.27
N ALA A 212 11.16 22.41 -3.10
CA ALA A 212 10.89 21.72 -1.83
C ALA A 212 9.39 21.57 -1.60
N THR A 213 8.60 22.50 -2.12
CA THR A 213 7.14 22.55 -1.97
C THR A 213 6.44 22.81 -3.29
N ILE A 214 5.14 22.56 -3.35
CA ILE A 214 4.33 22.78 -4.56
C ILE A 214 4.28 24.28 -4.95
N SER A 215 4.38 25.17 -3.97
CA SER A 215 4.33 26.63 -4.18
C SER A 215 5.63 27.23 -4.74
N ASP A 216 6.70 26.45 -4.85
CA ASP A 216 7.96 26.94 -5.45
C ASP A 216 7.86 27.11 -6.97
N ALA A 217 6.88 26.49 -7.62
CA ALA A 217 6.52 26.77 -8.99
C ALA A 217 5.53 27.96 -9.09
N PRO A 218 5.56 28.75 -10.17
CA PRO A 218 4.51 29.72 -10.43
C PRO A 218 3.16 29.01 -10.60
N ARG A 219 2.06 29.73 -10.38
CA ARG A 219 0.71 29.15 -10.53
C ARG A 219 0.52 28.59 -11.94
N GLY A 220 0.09 27.35 -12.05
CA GLY A 220 0.00 26.58 -13.30
C GLY A 220 1.31 25.90 -13.71
N GLY A 221 2.43 26.19 -13.06
CA GLY A 221 3.73 25.58 -13.35
C GLY A 221 3.91 24.22 -12.66
N LEU A 222 4.73 23.36 -13.28
CA LEU A 222 5.14 22.07 -12.75
C LEU A 222 6.31 22.23 -11.76
N VAL A 223 6.24 21.48 -10.67
CA VAL A 223 7.33 21.32 -9.72
C VAL A 223 7.66 19.85 -9.55
N VAL A 224 8.96 19.55 -9.51
CA VAL A 224 9.50 18.25 -9.12
C VAL A 224 10.04 18.38 -7.69
N TYR A 225 9.57 17.54 -6.79
CA TYR A 225 9.91 17.60 -5.36
C TYR A 225 10.03 16.20 -4.75
N ILE A 226 10.44 16.13 -3.49
CA ILE A 226 10.42 14.89 -2.70
C ILE A 226 9.17 14.94 -1.83
N ASP A 227 8.31 13.93 -1.95
CA ASP A 227 7.07 13.85 -1.19
C ASP A 227 7.26 13.30 0.24
N SER A 228 6.17 13.18 1.00
CA SER A 228 6.17 12.67 2.37
C SER A 228 6.51 11.18 2.51
N ALA A 229 6.59 10.45 1.40
CA ALA A 229 7.02 9.05 1.35
C ALA A 229 8.47 8.89 0.85
N ASP A 230 9.26 9.97 0.86
CA ASP A 230 10.63 10.03 0.33
C ASP A 230 10.74 9.59 -1.14
N ARG A 231 9.69 9.88 -1.95
CA ARG A 231 9.65 9.59 -3.38
C ARG A 231 9.75 10.86 -4.20
N VAL A 232 10.29 10.72 -5.39
CA VAL A 232 10.22 11.79 -6.38
C VAL A 232 8.77 11.96 -6.82
N ALA A 233 8.26 13.17 -6.71
CA ALA A 233 6.89 13.50 -7.08
C ALA A 233 6.83 14.74 -7.97
N ILE A 234 5.78 14.83 -8.78
CA ILE A 234 5.51 15.96 -9.65
C ILE A 234 4.13 16.51 -9.33
N ALA A 235 4.06 17.81 -9.14
CA ALA A 235 2.79 18.53 -8.90
C ALA A 235 2.66 19.72 -9.84
N VAL A 236 1.43 20.22 -9.98
CA VAL A 236 1.13 21.52 -10.58
C VAL A 236 0.62 22.46 -9.52
N HIS A 237 1.24 23.61 -9.36
CA HIS A 237 0.75 24.63 -8.41
C HIS A 237 -0.65 25.13 -8.82
N GLY A 238 -1.67 24.66 -8.11
CA GLY A 238 -3.06 24.98 -8.40
C GLY A 238 -3.69 24.20 -9.57
N GLY A 239 -3.14 23.03 -9.90
CA GLY A 239 -3.65 22.17 -10.96
C GLY A 239 -3.40 20.68 -10.67
N ARG A 240 -3.49 19.86 -11.71
CA ARG A 240 -3.32 18.38 -11.66
C ARG A 240 -2.20 17.97 -12.61
N ALA A 241 -1.06 17.51 -12.06
CA ALA A 241 0.10 17.10 -12.84
C ALA A 241 -0.20 15.92 -13.78
N ALA A 242 -0.98 14.95 -13.31
CA ALA A 242 -1.38 13.80 -14.13
C ALA A 242 -2.13 14.19 -15.41
N VAL A 243 -2.94 15.27 -15.34
CA VAL A 243 -3.66 15.80 -16.51
C VAL A 243 -2.70 16.53 -17.46
N VAL A 244 -1.84 17.39 -16.92
CA VAL A 244 -0.87 18.16 -17.72
C VAL A 244 0.12 17.24 -18.43
N LEU A 245 0.56 16.19 -17.78
CA LEU A 245 1.51 15.20 -18.31
C LEU A 245 0.84 14.07 -19.10
N SER A 246 -0.49 13.95 -19.02
CA SER A 246 -1.27 12.87 -19.64
C SER A 246 -0.77 11.48 -19.25
N VAL A 247 -0.47 11.27 -17.96
CA VAL A 247 0.08 10.00 -17.44
C VAL A 247 -0.90 9.28 -16.54
N VAL A 248 -0.73 7.96 -16.48
CA VAL A 248 -1.44 7.04 -15.58
C VAL A 248 -0.44 6.16 -14.82
N PRO A 249 -0.83 5.50 -13.72
CA PRO A 249 0.02 4.51 -13.05
C PRO A 249 0.50 3.43 -14.03
N GLY A 250 1.79 3.06 -13.96
CA GLY A 250 2.46 2.15 -14.87
C GLY A 250 3.21 2.82 -16.03
N ASP A 251 2.94 4.09 -16.33
CA ASP A 251 3.69 4.82 -17.36
C ASP A 251 5.13 5.10 -16.90
N LEU A 252 6.06 5.11 -17.84
CA LEU A 252 7.42 5.60 -17.62
C LEU A 252 7.49 7.10 -17.87
N LEU A 253 7.98 7.84 -16.88
CA LEU A 253 8.10 9.28 -16.96
C LEU A 253 9.55 9.72 -16.76
N ARG A 254 10.05 10.51 -17.71
CA ARG A 254 11.42 11.04 -17.67
C ARG A 254 11.45 12.46 -17.13
N VAL A 255 12.36 12.68 -16.18
CA VAL A 255 12.74 13.98 -15.63
C VAL A 255 14.19 14.23 -16.02
N ALA A 256 14.50 15.35 -16.66
CA ALA A 256 15.85 15.67 -17.10
C ALA A 256 16.15 17.17 -16.92
N ARG A 257 17.44 17.54 -16.91
CA ARG A 257 17.85 18.95 -17.01
C ARG A 257 17.32 19.51 -18.33
N GLY A 258 16.77 20.75 -18.28
CA GLY A 258 16.29 21.50 -19.43
C GLY A 258 17.38 22.13 -20.27
#